data_2b6c1effd1a11e964b1449beb7ad362b
#
_entry.id   2b6c1effd1a11e964b1449beb7ad362b
#
_cell.length_a   1.000
_cell.length_b   1.000
_cell.length_c   1.000
_cell.angle_alpha   90.00
_cell.angle_beta   90.00
_cell.angle_gamma   90.00
#
_symmetry.space_group_name_H-M   'P 1'
#
loop_
_entity.id
_entity.type
_entity.pdbx_description
1 polymer ?
#
loop_
_entity_poly.entity_id
_entity_poly.type
_entity_poly.pdbx_seq_one_letter_code
_entity_poly.pdbx_strand_id
1 'polypeptide(L)'
;MKKIHWGVVLAGVAVGLAALILTAMGNPANMGFCIACFLRDTAGACGLHSAAKVQYVRPEIIGLVLGAFLMSVAGKEFKARAGSSPALRFVIGGFVVIGALAFLGCPLRMVLRLGGGDLNALVGLIGFFIGILIGIACLKRGFTLKRSYEVSVSEGSVLPTVMAALLILVLTVPALFKASEAGPGFMHAPFWIALIVALVVGALAQKSRLCMVGGLRDAVMLGDFHLLYGFAAIFVVTLVGNLAMNRFNLGFALQPIAHSAHVWNLLGMVLVGWGSVLLGGCPLRQLILAAQGNGDSAVTVFGMIVGAALAHNFGLAGNPDSKNEAGQLVVGGISTAGKVAVIVGLVVLLVIALWNMPKKEAAK
;
A
#
# COMPACT_ATOMS: atom_id res chain seq x y z
N MET A 1 -12.58 28.64 8.37
CA MET A 1 -11.51 27.87 7.67
C MET A 1 -10.70 27.12 8.73
N LYS A 2 -10.73 25.76 8.74
CA LYS A 2 -9.86 24.97 9.65
C LYS A 2 -8.40 25.26 9.28
N LYS A 3 -7.54 25.49 10.28
CA LYS A 3 -6.10 25.78 10.06
C LYS A 3 -5.43 24.63 9.29
N ILE A 4 -4.67 24.94 8.23
CA ILE A 4 -3.85 23.99 7.52
C ILE A 4 -2.77 23.48 8.49
N HIS A 5 -2.74 22.18 8.73
CA HIS A 5 -1.70 21.57 9.54
C HIS A 5 -0.48 21.26 8.64
N TRP A 6 0.48 22.16 8.64
CA TRP A 6 1.69 22.07 7.80
C TRP A 6 2.47 20.77 7.95
N GLY A 7 2.34 20.09 9.09
CA GLY A 7 3.03 18.81 9.31
C GLY A 7 2.66 17.71 8.32
N VAL A 8 1.38 17.63 7.90
CA VAL A 8 0.97 16.61 6.89
C VAL A 8 1.38 17.02 5.48
N VAL A 9 1.39 18.31 5.18
CA VAL A 9 1.88 18.83 3.89
C VAL A 9 3.38 18.55 3.76
N LEU A 10 4.17 18.85 4.79
CA LEU A 10 5.61 18.57 4.82
C LEU A 10 5.90 17.07 4.69
N ALA A 11 5.12 16.22 5.37
CA ALA A 11 5.23 14.77 5.20
C ALA A 11 4.92 14.34 3.76
N GLY A 12 3.87 14.90 3.13
CA GLY A 12 3.55 14.64 1.72
C GLY A 12 4.68 15.09 0.78
N VAL A 13 5.23 16.28 0.98
CA VAL A 13 6.39 16.77 0.22
C VAL A 13 7.58 15.83 0.38
N ALA A 14 7.91 15.43 1.62
CA ALA A 14 9.01 14.52 1.90
C ALA A 14 8.82 13.13 1.22
N VAL A 15 7.60 12.58 1.25
CA VAL A 15 7.27 11.32 0.55
C VAL A 15 7.41 11.46 -0.96
N GLY A 16 6.94 12.58 -1.54
CA GLY A 16 7.08 12.85 -2.97
C GLY A 16 8.55 12.98 -3.38
N LEU A 17 9.35 13.75 -2.65
CA LEU A 17 10.79 13.90 -2.89
C LEU A 17 11.52 12.57 -2.73
N ALA A 18 11.22 11.82 -1.67
CA ALA A 18 11.79 10.49 -1.44
C ALA A 18 11.51 9.54 -2.61
N ALA A 19 10.28 9.53 -3.13
CA ALA A 19 9.92 8.72 -4.29
C ALA A 19 10.70 9.11 -5.55
N LEU A 20 10.90 10.41 -5.79
CA LEU A 20 11.69 10.92 -6.91
C LEU A 20 13.17 10.56 -6.77
N ILE A 21 13.76 10.75 -5.59
CA ILE A 21 15.14 10.40 -5.28
C ILE A 21 15.37 8.90 -5.52
N LEU A 22 14.53 8.04 -4.94
CA LEU A 22 14.69 6.59 -5.08
C LEU A 22 14.50 6.14 -6.54
N THR A 23 13.58 6.77 -7.29
CA THR A 23 13.45 6.51 -8.73
C THR A 23 14.66 6.99 -9.52
N ALA A 24 15.24 8.13 -9.16
CA ALA A 24 16.47 8.62 -9.80
C ALA A 24 17.68 7.71 -9.53
N MET A 25 17.68 7.02 -8.39
CA MET A 25 18.75 6.14 -7.94
C MET A 25 18.57 4.66 -8.31
N GLY A 26 17.53 4.30 -9.06
CA GLY A 26 17.38 2.97 -9.62
C GLY A 26 16.07 2.24 -9.32
N ASN A 27 15.20 2.76 -8.45
CA ASN A 27 13.85 2.19 -8.30
C ASN A 27 13.07 2.37 -9.62
N PRO A 28 12.14 1.46 -9.94
CA PRO A 28 11.36 1.57 -11.17
C PRO A 28 10.62 2.91 -11.26
N ALA A 29 10.47 3.44 -12.47
CA ALA A 29 9.71 4.66 -12.72
C ALA A 29 8.30 4.56 -12.13
N ASN A 30 7.81 5.65 -11.53
CA ASN A 30 6.52 5.72 -10.82
C ASN A 30 6.36 4.68 -9.70
N MET A 31 7.46 4.12 -9.17
CA MET A 31 7.46 3.12 -8.10
C MET A 31 8.55 3.40 -7.04
N GLY A 32 8.89 4.67 -6.82
CA GLY A 32 9.82 5.07 -5.76
C GLY A 32 9.38 4.61 -4.38
N PHE A 33 8.07 4.66 -4.10
CA PHE A 33 7.43 3.99 -2.96
C PHE A 33 6.17 3.24 -3.40
N CYS A 34 6.08 1.95 -3.12
CA CYS A 34 4.88 1.14 -3.31
C CYS A 34 4.78 0.04 -2.25
N ILE A 35 3.87 0.20 -1.29
CA ILE A 35 3.78 -0.75 -0.19
C ILE A 35 3.45 -2.16 -0.68
N ALA A 36 2.42 -2.31 -1.54
CA ALA A 36 2.03 -3.63 -2.05
C ALA A 36 3.14 -4.31 -2.85
N CYS A 37 3.80 -3.55 -3.76
CA CYS A 37 4.87 -4.10 -4.58
C CYS A 37 6.12 -4.45 -3.74
N PHE A 38 6.43 -3.64 -2.75
CA PHE A 38 7.61 -3.86 -1.90
C PHE A 38 7.41 -5.00 -0.89
N LEU A 39 6.19 -5.17 -0.35
CA LEU A 39 5.84 -6.36 0.42
C LEU A 39 5.91 -7.63 -0.45
N ARG A 40 5.42 -7.55 -1.70
CA ARG A 40 5.54 -8.64 -2.68
C ARG A 40 7.00 -9.02 -2.93
N ASP A 41 7.85 -8.03 -3.25
CA ASP A 41 9.27 -8.29 -3.55
C ASP A 41 9.98 -8.90 -2.34
N THR A 42 9.71 -8.40 -1.13
CA THR A 42 10.24 -8.97 0.12
C THR A 42 9.73 -10.38 0.38
N ALA A 43 8.44 -10.64 0.16
CA ALA A 43 7.87 -11.99 0.26
C ALA A 43 8.56 -12.97 -0.70
N GLY A 44 8.84 -12.53 -1.94
CA GLY A 44 9.57 -13.33 -2.92
C GLY A 44 11.02 -13.57 -2.54
N ALA A 45 11.72 -12.57 -2.02
CA ALA A 45 13.07 -12.71 -1.52
C ALA A 45 13.15 -13.74 -0.37
N CYS A 46 12.15 -13.75 0.51
CA CYS A 46 12.00 -14.73 1.59
C CYS A 46 11.51 -16.12 1.11
N GLY A 47 11.34 -16.33 -0.20
CA GLY A 47 10.94 -17.61 -0.76
C GLY A 47 9.45 -17.96 -0.68
N LEU A 48 8.58 -17.00 -0.29
CA LEU A 48 7.14 -17.22 -0.19
C LEU A 48 6.45 -17.32 -1.57
N HIS A 49 7.11 -16.90 -2.64
CA HIS A 49 6.72 -17.14 -4.03
C HIS A 49 7.93 -17.32 -4.95
N SER A 50 7.71 -17.90 -6.13
CA SER A 50 8.75 -18.26 -7.11
C SER A 50 8.87 -17.31 -8.30
N ALA A 51 8.14 -16.19 -8.34
CA ALA A 51 8.16 -15.24 -9.44
C ALA A 51 9.50 -14.50 -9.54
N ALA A 52 10.40 -14.96 -10.39
CA ALA A 52 11.81 -14.56 -10.47
C ALA A 52 12.05 -13.07 -10.75
N LYS A 53 11.07 -12.34 -11.34
CA LYS A 53 11.20 -10.91 -11.68
C LYS A 53 10.90 -9.96 -10.52
N VAL A 54 10.43 -10.46 -9.37
CA VAL A 54 9.91 -9.65 -8.26
C VAL A 54 10.35 -10.19 -6.90
N GLN A 55 11.65 -10.44 -6.79
CA GLN A 55 12.32 -10.97 -5.58
C GLN A 55 13.45 -10.02 -5.19
N TYR A 56 13.27 -9.28 -4.12
CA TYR A 56 14.28 -8.41 -3.51
C TYR A 56 13.82 -8.00 -2.11
N VAL A 57 14.68 -8.09 -1.11
CA VAL A 57 14.36 -7.55 0.22
C VAL A 57 14.39 -6.04 0.14
N ARG A 58 13.23 -5.43 0.19
CA ARG A 58 13.07 -3.97 0.05
C ARG A 58 13.41 -3.24 1.33
N PRO A 59 14.56 -2.55 1.41
CA PRO A 59 14.93 -1.77 2.59
C PRO A 59 13.93 -0.65 2.88
N GLU A 60 13.14 -0.23 1.89
CA GLU A 60 12.09 0.77 2.05
C GLU A 60 10.99 0.31 3.03
N ILE A 61 10.62 -0.97 3.03
CA ILE A 61 9.63 -1.50 3.98
C ILE A 61 10.23 -1.55 5.39
N ILE A 62 11.47 -2.04 5.49
CA ILE A 62 12.19 -2.11 6.77
C ILE A 62 12.32 -0.70 7.37
N GLY A 63 12.81 0.25 6.57
CA GLY A 63 13.00 1.63 7.00
C GLY A 63 11.68 2.32 7.41
N LEU A 64 10.60 2.14 6.64
CA LEU A 64 9.29 2.69 6.99
C LEU A 64 8.81 2.23 8.37
N VAL A 65 8.90 0.92 8.64
CA VAL A 65 8.46 0.35 9.93
C VAL A 65 9.36 0.79 11.07
N LEU A 66 10.69 0.68 10.90
CA LEU A 66 11.64 1.05 11.96
C LEU A 66 11.63 2.55 12.23
N GLY A 67 11.54 3.40 11.20
CA GLY A 67 11.44 4.85 11.35
C GLY A 67 10.15 5.27 12.09
N ALA A 68 9.02 4.65 11.75
CA ALA A 68 7.76 4.88 12.45
C ALA A 68 7.81 4.36 13.90
N PHE A 69 8.45 3.22 14.15
CA PHE A 69 8.64 2.67 15.49
C PHE A 69 9.48 3.62 16.36
N LEU A 70 10.65 4.02 15.89
CA LEU A 70 11.53 4.94 16.60
C LEU A 70 10.83 6.27 16.93
N MET A 71 10.09 6.83 15.94
CA MET A 71 9.33 8.06 16.17
C MET A 71 8.20 7.87 17.16
N SER A 72 7.52 6.72 17.16
CA SER A 72 6.42 6.44 18.09
C SER A 72 6.92 6.28 19.53
N VAL A 73 8.09 5.64 19.71
CA VAL A 73 8.73 5.50 21.03
C VAL A 73 9.23 6.85 21.53
N ALA A 74 9.97 7.60 20.70
CA ALA A 74 10.47 8.93 21.04
C ALA A 74 9.33 9.92 21.37
N GLY A 75 8.21 9.83 20.64
CA GLY A 75 7.02 10.64 20.88
C GLY A 75 6.12 10.15 22.01
N LYS A 76 6.45 9.05 22.69
CA LYS A 76 5.61 8.38 23.71
C LYS A 76 4.21 8.01 23.18
N GLU A 77 4.12 7.73 21.88
CA GLU A 77 2.88 7.35 21.19
C GLU A 77 2.76 5.83 20.96
N PHE A 78 3.80 5.06 21.34
CA PHE A 78 3.76 3.60 21.26
C PHE A 78 2.73 3.05 22.27
N LYS A 79 1.75 2.29 21.77
CA LYS A 79 0.70 1.66 22.58
C LYS A 79 0.42 0.25 22.08
N ALA A 80 0.83 -0.74 22.86
CA ALA A 80 0.58 -2.14 22.56
C ALA A 80 -0.91 -2.47 22.73
N ARG A 81 -1.57 -2.81 21.63
CA ARG A 81 -3.01 -3.15 21.61
C ARG A 81 -3.32 -4.11 20.47
N ALA A 82 -4.23 -5.07 20.69
CA ALA A 82 -4.67 -6.07 19.71
C ALA A 82 -6.03 -6.66 20.09
N GLY A 83 -6.53 -7.60 19.30
CA GLY A 83 -7.74 -8.40 19.61
C GLY A 83 -8.99 -8.00 18.85
N SER A 84 -8.90 -7.02 17.94
CA SER A 84 -10.01 -6.57 17.12
C SER A 84 -10.13 -7.42 15.84
N SER A 85 -10.80 -8.57 15.95
CA SER A 85 -11.11 -9.48 14.82
C SER A 85 -9.89 -9.85 13.95
N PRO A 86 -8.83 -10.47 14.49
CA PRO A 86 -7.58 -10.69 13.79
C PRO A 86 -7.74 -11.51 12.50
N ALA A 87 -8.56 -12.57 12.48
CA ALA A 87 -8.80 -13.38 11.29
C ALA A 87 -9.40 -12.55 10.15
N LEU A 88 -10.39 -11.69 10.43
CA LEU A 88 -10.99 -10.82 9.40
C LEU A 88 -9.98 -9.81 8.88
N ARG A 89 -9.16 -9.23 9.75
CA ARG A 89 -8.10 -8.28 9.37
C ARG A 89 -7.05 -8.93 8.45
N PHE A 90 -6.66 -10.17 8.76
CA PHE A 90 -5.77 -10.96 7.92
C PHE A 90 -6.35 -11.16 6.53
N VAL A 91 -7.61 -11.63 6.44
CA VAL A 91 -8.29 -11.89 5.17
C VAL A 91 -8.48 -10.60 4.36
N ILE A 92 -8.98 -9.52 4.98
CA ILE A 92 -9.15 -8.24 4.30
C ILE A 92 -7.80 -7.70 3.82
N GLY A 93 -6.74 -7.81 4.63
CA GLY A 93 -5.38 -7.42 4.27
C GLY A 93 -4.88 -8.16 3.02
N GLY A 94 -5.11 -9.46 2.95
CA GLY A 94 -4.79 -10.29 1.79
C GLY A 94 -5.49 -9.81 0.52
N PHE A 95 -6.80 -9.60 0.57
CA PHE A 95 -7.55 -9.11 -0.59
C PHE A 95 -7.20 -7.68 -0.98
N VAL A 96 -6.89 -6.81 -0.03
CA VAL A 96 -6.40 -5.45 -0.33
C VAL A 96 -5.11 -5.49 -1.16
N VAL A 97 -4.18 -6.38 -0.84
CA VAL A 97 -2.95 -6.51 -1.64
C VAL A 97 -3.19 -7.22 -2.96
N ILE A 98 -4.06 -8.22 -3.03
CA ILE A 98 -4.45 -8.83 -4.31
C ILE A 98 -5.05 -7.77 -5.25
N GLY A 99 -5.97 -6.93 -4.78
CA GLY A 99 -6.52 -5.81 -5.55
C GLY A 99 -5.44 -4.80 -5.98
N ALA A 100 -4.52 -4.45 -5.08
CA ALA A 100 -3.42 -3.55 -5.36
C ALA A 100 -2.43 -4.15 -6.40
N LEU A 101 -2.17 -5.45 -6.36
CA LEU A 101 -1.32 -6.13 -7.34
C LEU A 101 -2.04 -6.39 -8.66
N ALA A 102 -3.37 -6.51 -8.67
CA ALA A 102 -4.17 -6.50 -9.89
C ALA A 102 -4.05 -5.17 -10.63
N PHE A 103 -4.06 -4.04 -9.91
CA PHE A 103 -3.84 -2.69 -10.44
C PHE A 103 -2.35 -2.38 -10.72
N LEU A 104 -1.43 -3.20 -10.20
CA LEU A 104 0.02 -2.95 -10.17
C LEU A 104 0.40 -1.71 -9.34
N GLY A 105 -0.23 -1.52 -8.17
CA GLY A 105 0.15 -0.43 -7.27
C GLY A 105 -0.80 -0.22 -6.09
N CYS A 106 -0.24 0.12 -4.93
CA CYS A 106 -1.03 0.56 -3.77
C CYS A 106 -1.51 2.02 -3.97
N PRO A 107 -2.41 2.54 -3.13
CA PRO A 107 -2.91 3.91 -3.24
C PRO A 107 -1.81 4.98 -3.23
N LEU A 108 -0.71 4.78 -2.51
CA LEU A 108 0.42 5.69 -2.57
C LEU A 108 1.06 5.71 -3.96
N ARG A 109 1.35 4.53 -4.53
CA ARG A 109 1.89 4.42 -5.88
C ARG A 109 0.93 4.97 -6.93
N MET A 110 -0.37 4.81 -6.76
CA MET A 110 -1.38 5.40 -7.65
C MET A 110 -1.18 6.92 -7.77
N VAL A 111 -0.90 7.62 -6.67
CA VAL A 111 -0.61 9.06 -6.68
C VAL A 111 0.70 9.35 -7.42
N LEU A 112 1.75 8.55 -7.20
CA LEU A 112 3.02 8.69 -7.91
C LEU A 112 2.86 8.47 -9.43
N ARG A 113 2.05 7.48 -9.84
CA ARG A 113 1.71 7.21 -11.24
C ARG A 113 0.96 8.38 -11.88
N LEU A 114 -0.01 8.98 -11.17
CA LEU A 114 -0.69 10.21 -11.61
C LEU A 114 0.30 11.35 -11.83
N GLY A 115 1.23 11.57 -10.88
CA GLY A 115 2.29 12.56 -11.01
C GLY A 115 3.29 12.27 -12.15
N GLY A 116 3.34 11.03 -12.65
CA GLY A 116 4.11 10.62 -13.83
C GLY A 116 3.36 10.72 -15.15
N GLY A 117 2.06 11.09 -15.14
CA GLY A 117 1.22 11.21 -16.34
C GLY A 117 0.47 9.92 -16.71
N ASP A 118 0.49 8.89 -15.88
CA ASP A 118 -0.21 7.63 -16.14
C ASP A 118 -1.73 7.77 -15.91
N LEU A 119 -2.48 7.83 -17.00
CA LEU A 119 -3.94 7.96 -16.95
C LEU A 119 -4.66 6.69 -16.48
N ASN A 120 -4.01 5.51 -16.51
CA ASN A 120 -4.57 4.31 -15.87
C ASN A 120 -4.70 4.51 -14.35
N ALA A 121 -3.83 5.32 -13.76
CA ALA A 121 -3.92 5.67 -12.34
C ALA A 121 -5.12 6.59 -12.03
N LEU A 122 -5.61 7.37 -13.01
CA LEU A 122 -6.86 8.11 -12.86
C LEU A 122 -8.07 7.16 -12.79
N VAL A 123 -8.10 6.14 -13.65
CA VAL A 123 -9.12 5.07 -13.59
C VAL A 123 -9.05 4.36 -12.23
N GLY A 124 -7.82 4.06 -11.77
CA GLY A 124 -7.60 3.51 -10.43
C GLY A 124 -8.08 4.43 -9.30
N LEU A 125 -7.87 5.74 -9.40
CA LEU A 125 -8.35 6.72 -8.41
C LEU A 125 -9.88 6.75 -8.34
N ILE A 126 -10.55 6.69 -9.49
CA ILE A 126 -12.02 6.60 -9.54
C ILE A 126 -12.49 5.32 -8.82
N GLY A 127 -11.89 4.16 -9.13
CA GLY A 127 -12.20 2.91 -8.46
C GLY A 127 -11.93 2.97 -6.94
N PHE A 128 -10.80 3.52 -6.55
CA PHE A 128 -10.43 3.71 -5.16
C PHE A 128 -11.44 4.58 -4.39
N PHE A 129 -11.87 5.67 -5.01
CA PHE A 129 -12.87 6.55 -4.44
C PHE A 129 -14.25 5.88 -4.30
N ILE A 130 -14.69 5.14 -5.33
CA ILE A 130 -15.92 4.32 -5.25
C ILE A 130 -15.82 3.32 -4.09
N GLY A 131 -14.71 2.60 -3.96
CA GLY A 131 -14.49 1.68 -2.85
C GLY A 131 -14.54 2.36 -1.48
N ILE A 132 -13.98 3.57 -1.37
CA ILE A 132 -14.08 4.39 -0.14
C ILE A 132 -15.54 4.76 0.16
N LEU A 133 -16.32 5.18 -0.83
CA LEU A 133 -17.73 5.50 -0.64
C LEU A 133 -18.55 4.30 -0.15
N ILE A 134 -18.30 3.11 -0.71
CA ILE A 134 -18.91 1.85 -0.25
C ILE A 134 -18.51 1.60 1.21
N GLY A 135 -17.23 1.73 1.54
CA GLY A 135 -16.73 1.59 2.92
C GLY A 135 -17.35 2.59 3.89
N ILE A 136 -17.52 3.86 3.50
CA ILE A 136 -18.22 4.88 4.30
C ILE A 136 -19.67 4.48 4.53
N ALA A 137 -20.35 3.95 3.52
CA ALA A 137 -21.73 3.48 3.67
C ALA A 137 -21.81 2.31 4.68
N CYS A 138 -20.82 1.42 4.71
CA CYS A 138 -20.71 0.37 5.71
C CYS A 138 -20.52 0.94 7.12
N LEU A 139 -19.60 1.91 7.29
CA LEU A 139 -19.35 2.57 8.58
C LEU A 139 -20.59 3.30 9.10
N LYS A 140 -21.29 4.04 8.23
CA LYS A 140 -22.55 4.73 8.58
C LYS A 140 -23.67 3.77 9.01
N ARG A 141 -23.62 2.51 8.54
CA ARG A 141 -24.54 1.43 8.95
C ARG A 141 -24.07 0.68 10.20
N GLY A 142 -23.03 1.16 10.88
CA GLY A 142 -22.53 0.59 12.13
C GLY A 142 -21.53 -0.56 11.99
N PHE A 143 -20.93 -0.74 10.82
CA PHE A 143 -19.84 -1.72 10.66
C PHE A 143 -18.71 -1.48 11.66
N THR A 144 -18.25 -2.54 12.32
CA THR A 144 -17.11 -2.50 13.25
C THR A 144 -16.37 -3.84 13.27
N LEU A 145 -15.05 -3.78 13.33
CA LEU A 145 -14.19 -4.95 13.62
C LEU A 145 -13.99 -5.17 15.13
N LYS A 146 -14.89 -4.61 15.97
CA LYS A 146 -14.85 -4.64 17.44
C LYS A 146 -13.69 -3.83 18.04
N ARG A 147 -13.53 -3.91 19.36
CA ARG A 147 -12.52 -3.13 20.09
C ARG A 147 -11.22 -3.92 20.20
N SER A 148 -10.10 -3.19 20.21
CA SER A 148 -8.79 -3.71 20.62
C SER A 148 -8.61 -3.53 22.13
N TYR A 149 -7.80 -4.38 22.73
CA TYR A 149 -7.45 -4.38 24.16
C TYR A 149 -5.96 -4.11 24.31
N GLU A 150 -5.53 -3.65 25.46
CA GLU A 150 -4.12 -3.55 25.82
C GLU A 150 -3.51 -4.95 25.88
N VAL A 151 -2.34 -5.10 25.31
CA VAL A 151 -1.56 -6.33 25.27
C VAL A 151 -0.13 -6.06 25.73
N SER A 152 0.68 -7.10 25.89
CA SER A 152 2.09 -6.94 26.25
C SER A 152 2.87 -6.15 25.20
N VAL A 153 3.91 -5.46 25.64
CA VAL A 153 4.81 -4.70 24.73
C VAL A 153 5.42 -5.63 23.66
N SER A 154 5.73 -6.88 24.03
CA SER A 154 6.24 -7.90 23.11
C SER A 154 5.27 -8.19 21.98
N GLU A 155 3.97 -8.33 22.25
CA GLU A 155 2.94 -8.54 21.24
C GLU A 155 2.75 -7.31 20.34
N GLY A 156 2.79 -6.10 20.92
CA GLY A 156 2.70 -4.86 20.16
C GLY A 156 3.92 -4.59 19.26
N SER A 157 5.09 -5.11 19.62
CA SER A 157 6.35 -4.89 18.89
C SER A 157 6.69 -5.98 17.87
N VAL A 158 5.80 -6.93 17.59
CA VAL A 158 6.07 -8.07 16.68
C VAL A 158 6.54 -7.59 15.30
N LEU A 159 5.84 -6.66 14.65
CA LEU A 159 6.25 -6.22 13.31
C LEU A 159 7.58 -5.45 13.31
N PRO A 160 7.83 -4.46 14.19
CA PRO A 160 9.16 -3.84 14.32
C PRO A 160 10.27 -4.84 14.57
N THR A 161 10.05 -5.83 15.44
CA THR A 161 11.03 -6.89 15.74
C THR A 161 11.32 -7.76 14.51
N VAL A 162 10.30 -8.17 13.76
CA VAL A 162 10.46 -8.91 12.51
C VAL A 162 11.25 -8.10 11.48
N MET A 163 10.99 -6.79 11.35
CA MET A 163 11.72 -5.93 10.43
C MET A 163 13.18 -5.70 10.87
N ALA A 164 13.43 -5.58 12.17
CA ALA A 164 14.81 -5.49 12.70
C ALA A 164 15.57 -6.81 12.47
N ALA A 165 14.94 -7.96 12.74
CA ALA A 165 15.54 -9.26 12.47
C ALA A 165 15.83 -9.46 10.96
N LEU A 166 14.89 -9.06 10.09
CA LEU A 166 15.06 -9.10 8.65
C LEU A 166 16.26 -8.23 8.20
N LEU A 167 16.39 -7.03 8.77
CA LEU A 167 17.54 -6.15 8.50
C LEU A 167 18.86 -6.82 8.89
N ILE A 168 18.94 -7.38 10.09
CA ILE A 168 20.14 -8.10 10.57
C ILE A 168 20.48 -9.27 9.65
N LEU A 169 19.47 -10.08 9.28
CA LEU A 169 19.69 -11.25 8.41
C LEU A 169 20.17 -10.85 7.01
N VAL A 170 19.60 -9.78 6.42
CA VAL A 170 20.04 -9.30 5.10
C VAL A 170 21.49 -8.81 5.12
N LEU A 171 21.91 -8.19 6.23
CA LEU A 171 23.28 -7.68 6.38
C LEU A 171 24.29 -8.76 6.72
N THR A 172 23.90 -9.81 7.45
CA THR A 172 24.81 -10.86 7.94
C THR A 172 24.82 -12.10 7.04
N VAL A 173 23.68 -12.48 6.48
CA VAL A 173 23.53 -13.71 5.67
C VAL A 173 22.71 -13.40 4.40
N PRO A 174 23.20 -12.54 3.49
CA PRO A 174 22.46 -12.14 2.28
C PRO A 174 22.12 -13.33 1.37
N ALA A 175 22.91 -14.38 1.37
CA ALA A 175 22.71 -15.60 0.58
C ALA A 175 21.40 -16.35 0.94
N LEU A 176 20.77 -16.04 2.08
CA LEU A 176 19.47 -16.62 2.47
C LEU A 176 18.33 -16.10 1.59
N PHE A 177 18.50 -14.95 0.96
CA PHE A 177 17.45 -14.25 0.24
C PHE A 177 17.61 -14.41 -1.28
N LYS A 178 16.49 -14.64 -1.95
CA LYS A 178 16.45 -14.63 -3.41
C LYS A 178 16.51 -13.20 -3.94
N ALA A 179 17.24 -13.00 -5.02
CA ALA A 179 17.33 -11.73 -5.73
C ALA A 179 16.99 -11.94 -7.21
N SER A 180 16.23 -11.00 -7.78
CA SER A 180 15.90 -10.99 -9.20
C SER A 180 17.10 -10.56 -10.03
N GLU A 181 17.32 -11.19 -11.18
CA GLU A 181 18.32 -10.81 -12.17
C GLU A 181 17.72 -9.87 -13.26
N ALA A 182 16.40 -9.73 -13.30
CA ALA A 182 15.69 -8.89 -14.25
C ALA A 182 14.35 -8.42 -13.68
N GLY A 183 13.73 -7.43 -14.34
CA GLY A 183 12.41 -6.93 -13.98
C GLY A 183 12.40 -6.01 -12.74
N PRO A 184 11.22 -5.74 -12.16
CA PRO A 184 11.08 -4.78 -11.07
C PRO A 184 11.88 -5.11 -9.80
N GLY A 185 12.13 -6.39 -9.51
CA GLY A 185 12.93 -6.80 -8.36
C GLY A 185 14.42 -6.49 -8.51
N PHE A 186 14.94 -6.50 -9.74
CA PHE A 186 16.32 -6.10 -10.07
C PHE A 186 16.51 -4.59 -10.00
N MET A 187 15.46 -3.82 -10.29
CA MET A 187 15.49 -2.36 -10.25
C MET A 187 15.32 -1.87 -8.83
N HIS A 188 16.41 -1.38 -8.23
CA HIS A 188 16.37 -0.83 -6.88
C HIS A 188 17.47 0.24 -6.68
N ALA A 189 17.19 1.20 -5.83
CA ALA A 189 18.17 2.17 -5.34
C ALA A 189 19.21 1.46 -4.44
N PRO A 190 20.39 2.08 -4.21
CA PRO A 190 21.36 1.56 -3.27
C PRO A 190 20.73 1.30 -1.89
N PHE A 191 21.02 0.13 -1.31
CA PHE A 191 20.38 -0.38 -0.10
C PHE A 191 20.31 0.65 1.04
N TRP A 192 21.46 1.26 1.37
CA TRP A 192 21.57 2.21 2.49
C TRP A 192 20.79 3.50 2.24
N ILE A 193 20.79 3.99 1.00
CA ILE A 193 20.02 5.19 0.64
C ILE A 193 18.54 4.91 0.77
N ALA A 194 18.08 3.78 0.24
CA ALA A 194 16.68 3.38 0.34
C ALA A 194 16.24 3.19 1.80
N LEU A 195 17.11 2.59 2.64
CA LEU A 195 16.86 2.40 4.06
C LEU A 195 16.74 3.74 4.80
N ILE A 196 17.71 4.65 4.62
CA ILE A 196 17.74 5.94 5.31
C ILE A 196 16.55 6.81 4.89
N VAL A 197 16.29 6.91 3.59
CA VAL A 197 15.14 7.67 3.06
C VAL A 197 13.84 7.12 3.63
N ALA A 198 13.70 5.80 3.69
CA ALA A 198 12.50 5.16 4.22
C ALA A 198 12.36 5.33 5.75
N LEU A 199 13.45 5.34 6.51
CA LEU A 199 13.45 5.67 7.94
C LEU A 199 12.85 7.07 8.18
N VAL A 200 13.30 8.06 7.42
CA VAL A 200 12.79 9.43 7.50
C VAL A 200 11.32 9.51 7.12
N VAL A 201 10.95 8.89 6.00
CA VAL A 201 9.54 8.84 5.54
C VAL A 201 8.66 8.13 6.58
N GLY A 202 9.11 7.03 7.17
CA GLY A 202 8.39 6.31 8.22
C GLY A 202 8.14 7.18 9.46
N ALA A 203 9.16 7.89 9.92
CA ALA A 203 9.05 8.82 11.05
C ALA A 203 8.06 9.96 10.77
N LEU A 204 8.13 10.57 9.58
CA LEU A 204 7.22 11.66 9.18
C LEU A 204 5.78 11.16 8.98
N ALA A 205 5.60 9.98 8.37
CA ALA A 205 4.28 9.37 8.17
C ALA A 205 3.62 9.00 9.50
N GLN A 206 4.41 8.58 10.49
CA GLN A 206 3.92 8.34 11.84
C GLN A 206 3.43 9.64 12.48
N LYS A 207 4.26 10.68 12.50
CA LYS A 207 3.96 11.97 13.15
C LYS A 207 2.78 12.69 12.52
N SER A 208 2.68 12.66 11.20
CA SER A 208 1.61 13.32 10.43
C SER A 208 0.33 12.49 10.32
N ARG A 209 0.38 11.20 10.68
CA ARG A 209 -0.70 10.22 10.47
C ARG A 209 -1.11 10.07 9.00
N LEU A 210 -0.18 10.29 8.07
CA LEU A 210 -0.42 10.26 6.63
C LEU A 210 -1.13 8.97 6.21
N CYS A 211 -2.23 9.13 5.45
CA CYS A 211 -3.06 8.03 4.99
C CYS A 211 -3.80 8.41 3.72
N MET A 212 -3.63 7.64 2.65
CA MET A 212 -4.29 7.91 1.36
C MET A 212 -5.81 7.74 1.45
N VAL A 213 -6.28 6.69 2.15
CA VAL A 213 -7.71 6.49 2.42
C VAL A 213 -8.26 7.58 3.33
N GLY A 214 -7.53 7.91 4.40
CA GLY A 214 -7.94 8.94 5.35
C GLY A 214 -8.20 10.27 4.67
N GLY A 215 -7.35 10.67 3.72
CA GLY A 215 -7.51 11.93 2.98
C GLY A 215 -8.86 12.05 2.28
N LEU A 216 -9.29 11.01 1.57
CA LEU A 216 -10.57 11.01 0.85
C LEU A 216 -11.76 10.69 1.77
N ARG A 217 -11.61 9.71 2.67
CA ARG A 217 -12.67 9.32 3.60
C ARG A 217 -13.09 10.45 4.52
N ASP A 218 -12.11 11.12 5.14
CA ASP A 218 -12.39 12.15 6.15
C ASP A 218 -12.95 13.41 5.49
N ALA A 219 -12.51 13.72 4.26
CA ALA A 219 -13.08 14.80 3.45
C ALA A 219 -14.57 14.58 3.18
N VAL A 220 -14.98 13.34 2.81
CA VAL A 220 -16.38 13.01 2.49
C VAL A 220 -17.22 12.83 3.77
N MET A 221 -16.68 12.19 4.80
CA MET A 221 -17.43 11.77 5.98
C MET A 221 -17.51 12.87 7.04
N LEU A 222 -16.46 13.66 7.19
CA LEU A 222 -16.30 14.65 8.28
C LEU A 222 -16.11 16.08 7.77
N GLY A 223 -15.98 16.30 6.45
CA GLY A 223 -15.59 17.59 5.89
C GLY A 223 -14.19 18.03 6.34
N ASP A 224 -13.33 17.07 6.67
CA ASP A 224 -11.96 17.33 7.12
C ASP A 224 -10.94 16.99 6.02
N PHE A 225 -10.32 18.04 5.47
CA PHE A 225 -9.36 17.95 4.37
C PHE A 225 -7.90 17.82 4.83
N HIS A 226 -7.67 17.69 6.14
CA HIS A 226 -6.32 17.69 6.71
C HIS A 226 -5.38 16.66 6.01
N LEU A 227 -5.78 15.40 5.94
CA LEU A 227 -4.97 14.36 5.29
C LEU A 227 -4.95 14.47 3.77
N LEU A 228 -5.98 15.08 3.16
CA LEU A 228 -6.05 15.29 1.72
C LEU A 228 -4.96 16.28 1.25
N TYR A 229 -4.58 17.25 2.07
CA TYR A 229 -3.44 18.13 1.75
C TYR A 229 -2.12 17.37 1.63
N GLY A 230 -1.91 16.32 2.45
CA GLY A 230 -0.75 15.44 2.29
C GLY A 230 -0.77 14.63 0.99
N PHE A 231 -1.95 14.11 0.63
CA PHE A 231 -2.16 13.43 -0.65
C PHE A 231 -1.87 14.36 -1.83
N ALA A 232 -2.42 15.59 -1.81
CA ALA A 232 -2.19 16.59 -2.85
C ALA A 232 -0.72 17.02 -2.93
N ALA A 233 -0.04 17.15 -1.79
CA ALA A 233 1.38 17.50 -1.75
C ALA A 233 2.25 16.42 -2.42
N ILE A 234 1.97 15.12 -2.18
CA ILE A 234 2.66 14.03 -2.89
C ILE A 234 2.46 14.16 -4.40
N PHE A 235 1.22 14.36 -4.84
CA PHE A 235 0.89 14.51 -6.27
C PHE A 235 1.64 15.68 -6.91
N VAL A 236 1.56 16.87 -6.32
CA VAL A 236 2.19 18.08 -6.87
C VAL A 236 3.71 17.93 -6.95
N VAL A 237 4.36 17.43 -5.88
CA VAL A 237 5.81 17.24 -5.87
C VAL A 237 6.24 16.22 -6.92
N THR A 238 5.52 15.11 -7.04
CA THR A 238 5.87 14.08 -8.05
C THR A 238 5.59 14.56 -9.47
N LEU A 239 4.53 15.34 -9.71
CA LEU A 239 4.26 15.94 -11.00
C LEU A 239 5.37 16.90 -11.42
N VAL A 240 5.69 17.87 -10.54
CA VAL A 240 6.75 18.87 -10.82
C VAL A 240 8.11 18.17 -10.99
N GLY A 241 8.44 17.20 -10.14
CA GLY A 241 9.70 16.46 -10.23
C GLY A 241 9.80 15.62 -11.51
N ASN A 242 8.74 14.93 -11.92
CA ASN A 242 8.74 14.16 -13.19
C ASN A 242 8.85 15.07 -14.41
N LEU A 243 8.19 16.25 -14.41
CA LEU A 243 8.35 17.26 -15.45
C LEU A 243 9.79 17.78 -15.50
N ALA A 244 10.37 18.15 -14.36
CA ALA A 244 11.75 18.65 -14.29
C ALA A 244 12.81 17.60 -14.71
N MET A 245 12.55 16.31 -14.46
CA MET A 245 13.44 15.21 -14.85
C MET A 245 13.16 14.63 -16.24
N ASN A 246 12.26 15.22 -17.03
CA ASN A 246 11.82 14.71 -18.34
C ASN A 246 11.30 13.25 -18.28
N ARG A 247 10.65 12.88 -17.18
CA ARG A 247 10.07 11.54 -16.95
C ARG A 247 8.54 11.54 -17.00
N PHE A 248 7.93 12.68 -17.27
CA PHE A 248 6.48 12.80 -17.41
C PHE A 248 6.04 12.23 -18.78
N ASN A 249 5.16 11.23 -18.74
CA ASN A 249 4.60 10.59 -19.94
C ASN A 249 3.09 10.51 -19.83
N LEU A 250 2.37 11.46 -20.47
CA LEU A 250 0.91 11.50 -20.41
C LEU A 250 0.31 10.46 -21.35
N GLY A 251 -0.45 9.53 -20.82
CA GLY A 251 -1.16 8.54 -21.63
C GLY A 251 -1.58 7.29 -20.86
N PHE A 252 -2.21 6.37 -21.57
CA PHE A 252 -2.64 5.07 -21.04
C PHE A 252 -1.65 3.95 -21.39
N ALA A 253 -1.15 3.92 -22.61
CA ALA A 253 -0.36 2.83 -23.14
C ALA A 253 1.10 2.86 -22.65
N LEU A 254 1.67 1.67 -22.42
CA LEU A 254 3.09 1.47 -22.11
C LEU A 254 3.62 2.30 -20.93
N GLN A 255 2.74 2.59 -19.97
CA GLN A 255 3.16 3.25 -18.74
C GLN A 255 4.04 2.34 -17.89
N PRO A 256 5.02 2.89 -17.12
CA PRO A 256 5.94 2.08 -16.36
C PRO A 256 5.24 1.14 -15.35
N ILE A 257 5.39 -0.16 -15.56
CA ILE A 257 4.80 -1.24 -14.74
C ILE A 257 3.29 -0.98 -14.49
N ALA A 258 2.55 -0.75 -15.57
CA ALA A 258 1.11 -0.50 -15.57
C ALA A 258 0.48 -1.19 -16.78
N HIS A 259 -0.83 -1.39 -16.74
CA HIS A 259 -1.59 -1.96 -17.84
C HIS A 259 -2.84 -1.14 -18.13
N SER A 260 -3.32 -1.24 -19.38
CA SER A 260 -4.47 -0.50 -19.90
C SER A 260 -5.80 -1.26 -19.79
N ALA A 261 -5.86 -2.35 -19.03
CA ALA A 261 -7.10 -3.09 -18.77
C ALA A 261 -7.97 -2.33 -17.74
N HIS A 262 -8.64 -1.26 -18.20
CA HIS A 262 -9.29 -0.26 -17.36
C HIS A 262 -10.31 -0.80 -16.36
N VAL A 263 -11.16 -1.78 -16.78
CA VAL A 263 -12.15 -2.40 -15.87
C VAL A 263 -11.46 -3.04 -14.67
N TRP A 264 -10.33 -3.69 -14.87
CA TRP A 264 -9.60 -4.37 -13.80
C TRP A 264 -8.76 -3.41 -12.95
N ASN A 265 -8.29 -2.32 -13.54
CA ASN A 265 -7.72 -1.19 -12.80
C ASN A 265 -8.77 -0.58 -11.85
N LEU A 266 -9.99 -0.38 -12.33
CA LEU A 266 -11.10 0.15 -11.54
C LEU A 266 -11.51 -0.81 -10.43
N LEU A 267 -11.86 -2.07 -10.77
CA LEU A 267 -12.34 -3.06 -9.79
C LEU A 267 -11.29 -3.45 -8.75
N GLY A 268 -10.02 -3.59 -9.16
CA GLY A 268 -8.92 -3.82 -8.23
C GLY A 268 -8.81 -2.69 -7.21
N MET A 269 -8.94 -1.43 -7.65
CA MET A 269 -8.88 -0.29 -6.75
C MET A 269 -10.16 -0.04 -5.96
N VAL A 270 -11.35 -0.48 -6.43
CA VAL A 270 -12.57 -0.58 -5.60
C VAL A 270 -12.32 -1.52 -4.42
N LEU A 271 -11.76 -2.71 -4.68
CA LEU A 271 -11.42 -3.68 -3.64
C LEU A 271 -10.44 -3.09 -2.61
N VAL A 272 -9.40 -2.39 -3.09
CA VAL A 272 -8.41 -1.71 -2.23
C VAL A 272 -9.06 -0.61 -1.39
N GLY A 273 -9.86 0.26 -2.00
CA GLY A 273 -10.51 1.39 -1.33
C GLY A 273 -11.46 0.91 -0.23
N TRP A 274 -12.34 -0.03 -0.58
CA TRP A 274 -13.31 -0.59 0.36
C TRP A 274 -12.63 -1.33 1.52
N GLY A 275 -11.76 -2.30 1.22
CA GLY A 275 -11.04 -3.05 2.24
C GLY A 275 -10.21 -2.16 3.18
N SER A 276 -9.55 -1.12 2.63
CA SER A 276 -8.77 -0.16 3.42
C SER A 276 -9.64 0.69 4.36
N VAL A 277 -10.87 1.03 3.99
CA VAL A 277 -11.81 1.71 4.90
C VAL A 277 -12.24 0.77 6.02
N LEU A 278 -12.58 -0.50 5.71
CA LEU A 278 -12.94 -1.50 6.72
C LEU A 278 -11.79 -1.77 7.71
N LEU A 279 -10.54 -1.73 7.25
CA LEU A 279 -9.33 -1.88 8.09
C LEU A 279 -8.98 -0.61 8.88
N GLY A 280 -9.58 0.54 8.53
CA GLY A 280 -9.28 1.83 9.15
C GLY A 280 -8.05 2.55 8.60
N GLY A 281 -7.44 2.09 7.50
CA GLY A 281 -6.29 2.75 6.86
C GLY A 281 -5.75 2.02 5.64
N CYS A 282 -5.09 2.76 4.74
CA CYS A 282 -4.45 2.20 3.55
C CYS A 282 -3.23 1.33 3.93
N PRO A 283 -2.66 0.54 3.00
CA PRO A 283 -1.48 -0.31 3.28
C PRO A 283 -0.33 0.43 3.96
N LEU A 284 0.01 1.66 3.55
CA LEU A 284 1.00 2.47 4.25
C LEU A 284 0.61 2.70 5.71
N ARG A 285 -0.63 3.10 5.97
CA ARG A 285 -1.09 3.39 7.34
C ARG A 285 -1.10 2.13 8.21
N GLN A 286 -1.35 0.94 7.65
CA GLN A 286 -1.28 -0.33 8.40
C GLN A 286 0.15 -0.63 8.86
N LEU A 287 1.18 -0.42 8.02
CA LEU A 287 2.59 -0.55 8.43
C LEU A 287 2.93 0.40 9.59
N ILE A 288 2.54 1.68 9.45
CA ILE A 288 2.80 2.71 10.47
C ILE A 288 2.08 2.39 11.79
N LEU A 289 0.81 1.96 11.75
CA LEU A 289 0.06 1.57 12.94
C LEU A 289 0.67 0.34 13.62
N ALA A 290 1.09 -0.66 12.86
CA ALA A 290 1.76 -1.83 13.41
C ALA A 290 3.09 -1.44 14.09
N ALA A 291 3.83 -0.48 13.52
CA ALA A 291 5.02 0.08 14.14
C ALA A 291 4.73 0.85 15.44
N GLN A 292 3.53 1.39 15.61
CA GLN A 292 3.07 2.07 16.83
C GLN A 292 2.59 1.12 17.94
N GLY A 293 2.71 -0.19 17.76
CA GLY A 293 2.27 -1.19 18.74
C GLY A 293 0.88 -1.77 18.46
N ASN A 294 0.26 -1.48 17.32
CA ASN A 294 -1.03 -2.04 16.97
C ASN A 294 -0.88 -3.46 16.36
N GLY A 295 -1.06 -4.50 17.17
CA GLY A 295 -1.01 -5.90 16.73
C GLY A 295 -2.06 -6.27 15.70
N ASP A 296 -3.23 -5.64 15.73
CA ASP A 296 -4.28 -5.83 14.71
C ASP A 296 -3.81 -5.37 13.33
N SER A 297 -3.05 -4.26 13.28
CA SER A 297 -2.42 -3.80 12.04
C SER A 297 -1.24 -4.69 11.63
N ALA A 298 -0.50 -5.25 12.58
CA ALA A 298 0.54 -6.24 12.28
C ALA A 298 -0.06 -7.49 11.62
N VAL A 299 -1.17 -8.02 12.16
CA VAL A 299 -1.92 -9.12 11.53
C VAL A 299 -2.41 -8.75 10.12
N THR A 300 -2.89 -7.52 9.93
CA THR A 300 -3.26 -7.02 8.59
C THR A 300 -2.06 -7.03 7.64
N VAL A 301 -0.88 -6.60 8.08
CA VAL A 301 0.36 -6.61 7.28
C VAL A 301 0.78 -8.04 6.93
N PHE A 302 0.70 -8.99 7.87
CA PHE A 302 0.96 -10.40 7.56
C PHE A 302 -0.05 -10.95 6.54
N GLY A 303 -1.33 -10.58 6.65
CA GLY A 303 -2.33 -10.87 5.61
C GLY A 303 -1.95 -10.30 4.24
N MET A 304 -1.43 -9.06 4.21
CA MET A 304 -0.93 -8.44 2.96
C MET A 304 0.27 -9.21 2.38
N ILE A 305 1.22 -9.66 3.19
CA ILE A 305 2.38 -10.45 2.75
C ILE A 305 1.93 -11.79 2.16
N VAL A 306 1.03 -12.49 2.84
CA VAL A 306 0.48 -13.77 2.34
C VAL A 306 -0.35 -13.54 1.08
N GLY A 307 -1.17 -12.50 1.03
CA GLY A 307 -1.93 -12.12 -0.17
C GLY A 307 -1.02 -11.82 -1.37
N ALA A 308 0.14 -11.19 -1.14
CA ALA A 308 1.14 -10.94 -2.18
C ALA A 308 1.79 -12.24 -2.68
N ALA A 309 2.10 -13.16 -1.77
CA ALA A 309 2.62 -14.49 -2.13
C ALA A 309 1.59 -15.29 -2.96
N LEU A 310 0.33 -15.34 -2.51
CA LEU A 310 -0.75 -16.00 -3.25
C LEU A 310 -0.95 -15.37 -4.63
N ALA A 311 -0.90 -14.03 -4.73
CA ALA A 311 -1.06 -13.32 -6.00
C ALA A 311 -0.02 -13.77 -7.04
N HIS A 312 1.19 -14.06 -6.65
CA HIS A 312 2.23 -14.52 -7.57
C HIS A 312 2.28 -16.04 -7.77
N ASN A 313 2.02 -16.82 -6.74
CA ASN A 313 1.99 -18.28 -6.86
C ASN A 313 0.81 -18.78 -7.73
N PHE A 314 -0.32 -18.06 -7.72
CA PHE A 314 -1.51 -18.42 -8.50
C PHE A 314 -1.76 -17.50 -9.70
N GLY A 315 -0.80 -16.64 -10.07
CA GLY A 315 -0.90 -15.77 -11.23
C GLY A 315 -2.06 -14.75 -11.15
N LEU A 316 -2.40 -14.26 -9.95
CA LEU A 316 -3.51 -13.32 -9.74
C LEU A 316 -3.08 -11.86 -9.99
N ALA A 317 -1.79 -11.57 -9.95
CA ALA A 317 -1.25 -10.23 -10.14
C ALA A 317 -1.39 -9.77 -11.60
N GLY A 318 -1.44 -8.46 -11.82
CA GLY A 318 -1.42 -7.85 -13.14
C GLY A 318 -0.07 -8.00 -13.82
N ASN A 319 -0.10 -8.02 -15.16
CA ASN A 319 1.07 -7.90 -16.02
C ASN A 319 1.04 -6.53 -16.71
N PRO A 320 2.17 -5.82 -16.82
CA PRO A 320 2.23 -4.54 -17.50
C PRO A 320 2.01 -4.68 -19.01
N ASP A 321 1.62 -3.59 -19.66
CA ASP A 321 1.60 -3.51 -21.11
C ASP A 321 3.01 -3.76 -21.67
N SER A 322 3.08 -4.35 -22.86
CA SER A 322 4.33 -4.67 -23.55
C SER A 322 4.21 -4.37 -25.05
N LYS A 323 5.32 -4.49 -25.76
CA LYS A 323 5.33 -4.47 -27.23
C LYS A 323 5.64 -5.87 -27.73
N ASN A 324 4.96 -6.31 -28.81
CA ASN A 324 5.34 -7.52 -29.54
C ASN A 324 6.56 -7.24 -30.44
N GLU A 325 7.05 -8.25 -31.12
CA GLU A 325 8.19 -8.15 -32.07
C GLU A 325 7.92 -7.16 -33.21
N ALA A 326 6.66 -6.97 -33.59
CA ALA A 326 6.24 -5.99 -34.61
C ALA A 326 6.08 -4.57 -34.06
N GLY A 327 6.43 -4.32 -32.78
CA GLY A 327 6.32 -3.02 -32.11
C GLY A 327 4.89 -2.62 -31.73
N GLN A 328 3.88 -3.48 -31.90
CA GLN A 328 2.49 -3.20 -31.57
C GLN A 328 2.24 -3.37 -30.07
N LEU A 329 1.30 -2.58 -29.53
CA LEU A 329 0.89 -2.64 -28.14
C LEU A 329 0.21 -3.99 -27.83
N VAL A 330 0.76 -4.71 -26.87
CA VAL A 330 0.10 -5.86 -26.22
C VAL A 330 -0.41 -5.37 -24.86
N VAL A 331 -1.73 -5.25 -24.76
CA VAL A 331 -2.37 -4.84 -23.50
C VAL A 331 -2.13 -5.89 -22.44
N GLY A 332 -1.54 -5.47 -21.33
CA GLY A 332 -1.38 -6.30 -20.14
C GLY A 332 -2.70 -6.51 -19.39
N GLY A 333 -2.62 -6.71 -18.11
CA GLY A 333 -3.80 -6.92 -17.25
C GLY A 333 -3.69 -8.16 -16.40
N ILE A 334 -4.80 -8.60 -15.83
CA ILE A 334 -4.85 -9.77 -14.96
C ILE A 334 -5.34 -11.00 -15.71
N SER A 335 -4.83 -12.17 -15.29
CA SER A 335 -5.28 -13.48 -15.77
C SER A 335 -6.75 -13.75 -15.42
N THR A 336 -7.33 -14.81 -15.97
CA THR A 336 -8.67 -15.26 -15.57
C THR A 336 -8.74 -15.56 -14.08
N ALA A 337 -7.71 -16.21 -13.51
CA ALA A 337 -7.62 -16.45 -12.07
C ALA A 337 -7.58 -15.12 -11.27
N GLY A 338 -6.84 -14.12 -11.74
CA GLY A 338 -6.79 -12.80 -11.15
C GLY A 338 -8.16 -12.08 -11.18
N LYS A 339 -8.89 -12.20 -12.30
CA LYS A 339 -10.27 -11.67 -12.43
C LYS A 339 -11.20 -12.30 -11.40
N VAL A 340 -11.17 -13.60 -11.28
CA VAL A 340 -11.95 -14.36 -10.28
C VAL A 340 -11.55 -13.91 -8.87
N ALA A 341 -10.27 -13.78 -8.57
CA ALA A 341 -9.79 -13.38 -7.25
C ALA A 341 -10.27 -11.97 -6.85
N VAL A 342 -10.28 -11.01 -7.78
CA VAL A 342 -10.82 -9.66 -7.52
C VAL A 342 -12.33 -9.71 -7.23
N ILE A 343 -13.10 -10.47 -8.02
CA ILE A 343 -14.55 -10.63 -7.82
C ILE A 343 -14.82 -11.32 -6.47
N VAL A 344 -14.13 -12.44 -6.19
CA VAL A 344 -14.24 -13.15 -4.91
C VAL A 344 -13.88 -12.21 -3.74
N GLY A 345 -12.84 -11.40 -3.88
CA GLY A 345 -12.46 -10.41 -2.88
C GLY A 345 -13.58 -9.42 -2.59
N LEU A 346 -14.24 -8.89 -3.61
CA LEU A 346 -15.38 -7.98 -3.46
C LEU A 346 -16.56 -8.67 -2.75
N VAL A 347 -16.86 -9.94 -3.11
CA VAL A 347 -17.92 -10.73 -2.45
C VAL A 347 -17.54 -11.00 -0.98
N VAL A 348 -16.31 -11.38 -0.70
CA VAL A 348 -15.83 -11.62 0.68
C VAL A 348 -15.94 -10.35 1.52
N LEU A 349 -15.54 -9.18 0.97
CA LEU A 349 -15.71 -7.92 1.70
C LEU A 349 -17.18 -7.60 1.94
N LEU A 350 -18.07 -7.90 0.99
CA LEU A 350 -19.53 -7.73 1.18
C LEU A 350 -20.03 -8.62 2.32
N VAL A 351 -19.69 -9.90 2.32
CA VAL A 351 -20.08 -10.85 3.38
C VAL A 351 -19.56 -10.39 4.74
N ILE A 352 -18.27 -10.01 4.83
CA ILE A 352 -17.67 -9.50 6.07
C ILE A 352 -18.40 -8.22 6.52
N ALA A 353 -18.71 -7.30 5.61
CA ALA A 353 -19.39 -6.07 5.93
C ALA A 353 -20.80 -6.34 6.49
N LEU A 354 -21.59 -7.18 5.80
CA LEU A 354 -22.94 -7.52 6.24
C LEU A 354 -22.94 -8.26 7.58
N TRP A 355 -21.99 -9.17 7.80
CA TRP A 355 -21.91 -9.94 9.05
C TRP A 355 -21.55 -9.08 10.27
N ASN A 356 -20.75 -8.04 10.06
CA ASN A 356 -20.27 -7.17 11.13
C ASN A 356 -21.05 -5.86 11.27
N MET A 357 -22.18 -5.71 10.58
CA MET A 357 -23.16 -4.66 10.81
C MET A 357 -24.19 -5.12 11.86
N PRO A 358 -24.71 -4.21 12.71
CA PRO A 358 -25.79 -4.54 13.63
C PRO A 358 -27.02 -5.01 12.83
N LYS A 359 -27.57 -6.15 13.20
CA LYS A 359 -28.88 -6.56 12.69
C LYS A 359 -29.90 -5.49 13.13
N LYS A 360 -30.69 -4.95 12.21
CA LYS A 360 -31.85 -4.16 12.59
C LYS A 360 -32.70 -5.06 13.49
N GLU A 361 -32.79 -4.76 14.79
CA GLU A 361 -33.85 -5.31 15.59
C GLU A 361 -35.14 -4.93 14.92
N ALA A 362 -35.94 -5.94 14.55
CA ALA A 362 -37.29 -5.68 14.09
C ALA A 362 -37.96 -4.90 15.21
N ALA A 363 -38.31 -3.64 14.94
CA ALA A 363 -39.07 -2.84 15.88
C ALA A 363 -40.30 -3.64 16.25
N LYS A 364 -40.30 -4.14 17.48
CA LYS A 364 -41.49 -4.73 18.11
C LYS A 364 -42.43 -3.59 18.51
#